data_0710c733350d789dab3276e07085cd08
#
_entry.id   0710c733350d789dab3276e07085cd08
#
_cell.length_a   1.000
_cell.length_b   1.000
_cell.length_c   1.000
_cell.angle_alpha   90.00
_cell.angle_beta   90.00
_cell.angle_gamma   90.00
#
_symmetry.space_group_name_H-M   'P 1'
#
loop_
_entity.id
_entity.type
_entity.pdbx_description
1 polymer ?
#
loop_
_entity_poly.entity_id
_entity_poly.type
_entity_poly.pdbx_seq_one_letter_code
_entity_poly.pdbx_strand_id
1 'polypeptide(L)'
;MAQGLPLDEYHRAGLEITNGNPAVYKELYSRSDDVTLANPFGPPAVGWNEVSATLDRAAANYRDGEVVGFDNMSTVVTSDLAYTVEIESYRARVGGASKLTPVAVRVTTVFRREDGIWKLMHRHADPITAPRPAGSVVQT
;
A
#
# COMPACT_ATOMS: atom_id res chain seq x y z
N MET A 1 -8.76 -15.06 12.05
CA MET A 1 -7.49 -14.41 12.38
C MET A 1 -6.45 -14.64 11.31
N ALA A 2 -5.62 -13.68 11.02
CA ALA A 2 -4.68 -13.74 9.90
C ALA A 2 -3.37 -14.45 10.25
N GLN A 3 -3.37 -15.36 11.22
CA GLN A 3 -2.23 -16.20 11.62
C GLN A 3 -0.95 -15.40 11.85
N GLY A 4 -1.06 -14.30 12.59
CA GLY A 4 0.08 -13.47 12.95
C GLY A 4 0.49 -12.43 11.93
N LEU A 5 -0.25 -12.28 10.81
CA LEU A 5 -0.01 -11.18 9.89
C LEU A 5 -0.28 -9.84 10.61
N PRO A 6 0.62 -8.84 10.45
CA PRO A 6 0.47 -7.55 11.13
C PRO A 6 -0.54 -6.65 10.40
N LEU A 7 -1.80 -7.11 10.26
CA LEU A 7 -2.80 -6.37 9.48
C LEU A 7 -3.24 -5.07 10.16
N ASP A 8 -3.34 -5.04 11.49
CA ASP A 8 -3.67 -3.79 12.17
C ASP A 8 -2.57 -2.73 11.97
N GLU A 9 -1.32 -3.16 12.06
CA GLU A 9 -0.17 -2.31 11.80
C GLU A 9 -0.13 -1.85 10.34
N TYR A 10 -0.43 -2.77 9.42
CA TYR A 10 -0.49 -2.45 7.99
C TYR A 10 -1.58 -1.41 7.71
N HIS A 11 -2.77 -1.56 8.30
CA HIS A 11 -3.84 -0.58 8.13
C HIS A 11 -3.48 0.76 8.77
N ARG A 12 -2.78 0.73 9.90
CA ARG A 12 -2.26 1.96 10.52
C ARG A 12 -1.25 2.64 9.61
N ALA A 13 -0.41 1.87 8.92
CA ALA A 13 0.54 2.43 7.95
C ALA A 13 -0.18 3.20 6.84
N GLY A 14 -1.32 2.70 6.37
CA GLY A 14 -2.14 3.39 5.38
C GLY A 14 -2.69 4.72 5.89
N LEU A 15 -3.19 4.75 7.10
CA LEU A 15 -3.63 5.99 7.73
C LEU A 15 -2.46 6.97 7.86
N GLU A 16 -1.32 6.51 8.34
CA GLU A 16 -0.16 7.36 8.57
C GLU A 16 0.38 7.96 7.28
N ILE A 17 0.44 7.19 6.19
CA ILE A 17 0.94 7.74 4.93
C ILE A 17 0.00 8.82 4.39
N THR A 18 -1.32 8.68 4.58
CA THR A 18 -2.26 9.71 4.17
C THR A 18 -2.17 10.98 5.03
N ASN A 19 -1.43 10.91 6.14
CA ASN A 19 -1.07 12.06 6.98
C ASN A 19 0.35 12.56 6.70
N GLY A 20 1.00 12.05 5.66
CA GLY A 20 2.35 12.48 5.27
C GLY A 20 3.47 11.75 6.01
N ASN A 21 3.17 10.65 6.69
CA ASN A 21 4.15 9.90 7.48
C ASN A 21 4.37 8.50 6.91
N PRO A 22 5.52 8.22 6.28
CA PRO A 22 5.81 6.91 5.70
C PRO A 22 6.43 5.91 6.69
N ALA A 23 6.69 6.31 7.93
CA ALA A 23 7.52 5.54 8.87
C ALA A 23 6.96 4.15 9.15
N VAL A 24 5.64 4.01 9.31
CA VAL A 24 5.03 2.72 9.65
C VAL A 24 5.18 1.72 8.49
N TYR A 25 4.96 2.15 7.25
CA TYR A 25 5.24 1.29 6.09
C TYR A 25 6.71 0.88 6.06
N LYS A 26 7.61 1.80 6.31
CA LYS A 26 9.05 1.49 6.30
C LYS A 26 9.43 0.45 7.36
N GLU A 27 8.80 0.51 8.52
CA GLU A 27 9.04 -0.49 9.56
C GLU A 27 8.53 -1.87 9.19
N LEU A 28 7.42 -1.94 8.44
CA LEU A 28 6.83 -3.21 8.01
C LEU A 28 7.60 -3.87 6.88
N TYR A 29 8.24 -3.09 6.02
CA TYR A 29 8.92 -3.61 4.84
C TYR A 29 10.20 -4.37 5.21
N SER A 30 10.41 -5.50 4.51
CA SER A 30 11.72 -6.15 4.48
C SER A 30 12.75 -5.20 3.88
N ARG A 31 14.00 -5.30 4.35
CA ARG A 31 15.11 -4.46 3.86
C ARG A 31 15.91 -5.15 2.77
N SER A 32 15.39 -6.23 2.19
CA SER A 32 16.10 -7.01 1.19
C SER A 32 16.06 -6.35 -0.19
N ASP A 33 16.90 -6.87 -1.11
CA ASP A 33 17.00 -6.33 -2.46
C ASP A 33 15.84 -6.72 -3.36
N ASP A 34 15.02 -7.67 -2.94
CA ASP A 34 13.92 -8.19 -3.75
C ASP A 34 12.54 -7.62 -3.40
N VAL A 35 12.49 -6.66 -2.49
CA VAL A 35 11.22 -5.99 -2.20
C VAL A 35 10.78 -5.12 -3.36
N THR A 36 9.47 -4.95 -3.51
CA THR A 36 8.90 -4.14 -4.59
C THR A 36 7.73 -3.32 -4.09
N LEU A 37 7.45 -2.22 -4.79
CA LEU A 37 6.31 -1.37 -4.51
C LEU A 37 5.82 -0.75 -5.81
N ALA A 38 4.54 -0.92 -6.10
CA ALA A 38 3.88 -0.28 -7.24
C ALA A 38 2.72 0.56 -6.69
N ASN A 39 2.77 1.87 -6.90
CA ASN A 39 1.73 2.78 -6.44
C ASN A 39 1.20 3.59 -7.63
N PRO A 40 0.09 4.36 -7.46
CA PRO A 40 -0.51 5.07 -8.58
C PRO A 40 0.33 6.21 -9.16
N PHE A 41 1.47 6.55 -8.56
CA PHE A 41 2.19 7.77 -8.88
C PHE A 41 3.41 7.56 -9.78
N GLY A 42 3.74 6.31 -10.11
CA GLY A 42 4.92 6.09 -10.95
C GLY A 42 5.21 4.61 -11.21
N PRO A 43 6.32 4.33 -11.88
CA PRO A 43 6.72 2.96 -12.19
C PRO A 43 7.09 2.17 -10.93
N PRO A 44 7.10 0.84 -11.02
CA PRO A 44 7.44 0.00 -9.87
C PRO A 44 8.85 0.26 -9.34
N ALA A 45 8.98 0.30 -8.03
CA ALA A 45 10.27 0.39 -7.33
C ALA A 45 10.75 -1.01 -6.98
N VAL A 46 12.03 -1.26 -7.09
CA VAL A 46 12.67 -2.54 -6.78
C VAL A 46 13.84 -2.32 -5.82
N GLY A 47 13.84 -3.08 -4.74
CA GLY A 47 14.87 -2.99 -3.71
C GLY A 47 14.56 -1.94 -2.66
N TRP A 48 15.13 -2.14 -1.46
CA TRP A 48 14.78 -1.30 -0.32
C TRP A 48 15.04 0.20 -0.56
N ASN A 49 16.17 0.56 -1.19
CA ASN A 49 16.50 1.96 -1.37
C ASN A 49 15.45 2.67 -2.24
N GLU A 50 15.02 2.05 -3.33
CA GLU A 50 13.99 2.62 -4.20
C GLU A 50 12.62 2.61 -3.54
N VAL A 51 12.28 1.52 -2.83
CA VAL A 51 11.00 1.42 -2.12
C VAL A 51 10.91 2.52 -1.05
N SER A 52 11.98 2.71 -0.27
CA SER A 52 12.02 3.74 0.76
C SER A 52 11.81 5.14 0.17
N ALA A 53 12.50 5.45 -0.93
CA ALA A 53 12.35 6.74 -1.61
C ALA A 53 10.93 6.92 -2.18
N THR A 54 10.36 5.85 -2.70
CA THR A 54 8.98 5.87 -3.24
C THR A 54 7.96 6.13 -2.13
N LEU A 55 8.16 5.53 -0.95
CA LEU A 55 7.30 5.79 0.20
C LEU A 55 7.38 7.25 0.65
N ASP A 56 8.56 7.84 0.64
CA ASP A 56 8.72 9.25 0.97
C ASP A 56 7.97 10.15 -0.02
N ARG A 57 8.08 9.85 -1.31
CA ARG A 57 7.38 10.63 -2.35
C ARG A 57 5.87 10.46 -2.25
N ALA A 58 5.39 9.25 -1.98
CA ALA A 58 3.97 9.01 -1.81
C ALA A 58 3.41 9.80 -0.62
N ALA A 59 4.10 9.76 0.52
CA ALA A 59 3.69 10.48 1.72
C ALA A 59 3.60 11.99 1.47
N ALA A 60 4.48 12.53 0.64
CA ALA A 60 4.47 13.96 0.32
C ALA A 60 3.21 14.40 -0.43
N ASN A 61 2.47 13.46 -1.02
CA ASN A 61 1.24 13.77 -1.76
C ASN A 61 -0.01 13.84 -0.88
N TYR A 62 0.08 13.51 0.42
CA TYR A 62 -1.09 13.37 1.27
C TYR A 62 -1.00 14.18 2.55
N ARG A 63 -2.14 14.72 2.98
CA ARG A 63 -2.31 15.36 4.29
C ARG A 63 -3.71 15.07 4.84
N ASP A 64 -3.84 15.11 6.15
CA ASP A 64 -5.11 15.06 6.88
C ASP A 64 -5.95 13.84 6.56
N GLY A 65 -5.28 12.68 6.45
CA GLY A 65 -5.94 11.42 6.12
C GLY A 65 -6.87 10.90 7.20
N GLU A 66 -7.99 10.34 6.75
CA GLU A 66 -8.96 9.64 7.58
C GLU A 66 -9.28 8.31 6.93
N VAL A 67 -9.42 7.27 7.74
CA VAL A 67 -9.85 5.96 7.24
C VAL A 67 -11.37 5.97 7.05
N VAL A 68 -11.82 5.55 5.86
CA VAL A 68 -13.24 5.26 5.63
C VAL A 68 -13.52 3.79 5.85
N GLY A 69 -12.67 2.91 5.33
CA GLY A 69 -12.81 1.48 5.57
C GLY A 69 -11.84 0.63 4.77
N PHE A 70 -11.78 -0.64 5.13
CA PHE A 70 -10.99 -1.64 4.45
C PHE A 70 -11.90 -2.82 4.12
N ASP A 71 -12.05 -3.12 2.82
CA ASP A 71 -12.82 -4.27 2.36
C ASP A 71 -11.84 -5.38 1.99
N ASN A 72 -11.78 -6.42 2.80
CA ASN A 72 -10.91 -7.56 2.53
C ASN A 72 -11.61 -8.55 1.60
N MET A 73 -11.05 -8.76 0.40
CA MET A 73 -11.54 -9.74 -0.57
C MET A 73 -10.93 -11.10 -0.32
N SER A 74 -9.66 -11.15 0.12
CA SER A 74 -8.98 -12.42 0.32
C SER A 74 -7.77 -12.23 1.22
N THR A 75 -7.53 -13.20 2.09
CA THR A 75 -6.30 -13.33 2.86
C THR A 75 -5.87 -14.80 2.79
N VAL A 76 -4.68 -15.04 2.25
CA VAL A 76 -4.12 -16.39 2.12
C VAL A 76 -2.78 -16.42 2.85
N VAL A 77 -2.63 -17.38 3.75
CA VAL A 77 -1.42 -17.51 4.57
C VAL A 77 -0.85 -18.91 4.38
N THR A 78 0.41 -18.97 3.97
CA THR A 78 1.19 -20.21 3.94
C THR A 78 2.31 -20.12 4.98
N SER A 79 3.21 -21.12 5.04
CA SER A 79 4.26 -21.12 6.05
C SER A 79 5.23 -19.94 5.92
N ASP A 80 5.54 -19.53 4.68
CA ASP A 80 6.58 -18.53 4.41
C ASP A 80 6.09 -17.29 3.70
N LEU A 81 4.99 -17.38 2.96
CA LEU A 81 4.40 -16.28 2.19
C LEU A 81 2.93 -16.16 2.52
N ALA A 82 2.46 -14.93 2.46
CA ALA A 82 1.04 -14.64 2.62
C ALA A 82 0.68 -13.45 1.72
N TYR A 83 -0.59 -13.37 1.32
CA TYR A 83 -1.04 -12.19 0.59
C TYR A 83 -2.44 -11.76 1.02
N THR A 84 -2.73 -10.50 0.81
CA THR A 84 -4.07 -9.95 0.96
C THR A 84 -4.48 -9.24 -0.31
N VAL A 85 -5.78 -9.23 -0.59
CA VAL A 85 -6.38 -8.40 -1.62
C VAL A 85 -7.48 -7.59 -0.96
N GLU A 86 -7.38 -6.27 -1.02
CA GLU A 86 -8.30 -5.36 -0.34
C GLU A 86 -8.63 -4.15 -1.18
N ILE A 87 -9.78 -3.54 -0.88
CA ILE A 87 -10.04 -2.15 -1.26
C ILE A 87 -9.80 -1.30 -0.01
N GLU A 88 -8.92 -0.31 -0.11
CA GLU A 88 -8.65 0.63 0.98
C GLU A 88 -9.28 1.96 0.63
N SER A 89 -10.06 2.51 1.53
CA SER A 89 -10.78 3.77 1.31
C SER A 89 -10.45 4.78 2.40
N TYR A 90 -10.09 5.98 1.97
CA TYR A 90 -9.69 7.08 2.84
C TYR A 90 -10.34 8.37 2.38
N ARG A 91 -10.22 9.41 3.20
CA ARG A 91 -10.37 10.79 2.78
C ARG A 91 -9.07 11.51 3.11
N ALA A 92 -8.60 12.33 2.19
CA ALA A 92 -7.33 13.03 2.37
C ALA A 92 -7.26 14.27 1.49
N ARG A 93 -6.34 15.18 1.83
CA ARG A 93 -5.92 16.25 0.92
C ARG A 93 -4.81 15.68 0.06
N VAL A 94 -5.00 15.72 -1.25
CA VAL A 94 -4.11 15.05 -2.21
C VAL A 94 -3.47 16.08 -3.12
N GLY A 95 -2.14 15.98 -3.32
CA GLY A 95 -1.41 16.81 -4.25
C GLY A 95 -1.41 18.30 -3.90
N GLY A 96 -1.47 18.65 -2.63
CA GLY A 96 -1.50 20.04 -2.18
C GLY A 96 -2.88 20.69 -2.24
N ALA A 97 -3.93 19.92 -2.55
CA ALA A 97 -5.29 20.45 -2.60
C ALA A 97 -5.76 20.89 -1.20
N SER A 98 -6.60 21.92 -1.16
CA SER A 98 -7.14 22.45 0.10
C SER A 98 -8.35 21.66 0.61
N LYS A 99 -8.87 20.73 -0.19
CA LYS A 99 -10.11 20.02 0.08
C LYS A 99 -9.82 18.55 0.42
N LEU A 100 -10.51 18.01 1.43
CA LEU A 100 -10.55 16.59 1.65
C LEU A 100 -11.36 15.92 0.54
N THR A 101 -10.79 14.89 -0.08
CA THR A 101 -11.46 14.16 -1.15
C THR A 101 -11.43 12.66 -0.85
N PRO A 102 -12.39 11.90 -1.38
CA PRO A 102 -12.34 10.43 -1.25
C PRO A 102 -11.17 9.87 -2.06
N VAL A 103 -10.50 8.89 -1.47
CA VAL A 103 -9.43 8.13 -2.11
C VAL A 103 -9.76 6.66 -1.93
N ALA A 104 -9.78 5.91 -3.01
CA ALA A 104 -9.98 4.46 -2.94
C ALA A 104 -8.96 3.79 -3.85
N VAL A 105 -8.31 2.76 -3.34
CA VAL A 105 -7.34 1.99 -4.10
C VAL A 105 -7.61 0.50 -3.93
N ARG A 106 -7.41 -0.25 -5.02
CA ARG A 106 -7.36 -1.71 -4.93
C ARG A 106 -5.93 -2.11 -4.67
N VAL A 107 -5.74 -3.02 -3.73
CA VAL A 107 -4.42 -3.29 -3.18
C VAL A 107 -4.19 -4.78 -3.08
N THR A 108 -3.01 -5.21 -3.54
CA THR A 108 -2.48 -6.54 -3.22
C THR A 108 -1.23 -6.34 -2.39
N THR A 109 -1.15 -7.01 -1.25
CA THR A 109 0.07 -7.06 -0.44
C THR A 109 0.60 -8.47 -0.39
N VAL A 110 1.90 -8.60 -0.38
CA VAL A 110 2.58 -9.88 -0.14
C VAL A 110 3.49 -9.71 1.07
N PHE A 111 3.34 -10.61 2.03
CA PHE A 111 4.21 -10.68 3.21
C PHE A 111 5.08 -11.92 3.10
N ARG A 112 6.29 -11.83 3.60
CA ARG A 112 7.21 -12.96 3.72
C ARG A 112 7.65 -13.09 5.17
N ARG A 113 7.70 -14.33 5.66
CA ARG A 113 8.21 -14.58 7.01
C ARG A 113 9.72 -14.63 6.96
N GLU A 114 10.35 -13.73 7.73
CA GLU A 114 11.81 -13.62 7.85
C GLU A 114 12.15 -13.73 9.33
N ASP A 115 12.92 -14.74 9.69
CA ASP A 115 13.31 -15.00 11.09
C ASP A 115 12.11 -15.01 12.05
N GLY A 116 11.03 -15.63 11.59
CA GLY A 116 9.81 -15.76 12.38
C GLY A 116 8.92 -14.52 12.38
N ILE A 117 9.31 -13.46 11.66
CA ILE A 117 8.57 -12.19 11.62
C ILE A 117 8.03 -11.97 10.22
N TRP A 118 6.72 -11.68 10.13
CA TRP A 118 6.11 -11.31 8.86
C TRP A 118 6.54 -9.91 8.45
N LYS A 119 7.14 -9.81 7.26
CA LYS A 119 7.58 -8.53 6.66
C LYS A 119 6.85 -8.31 5.36
N LEU A 120 6.49 -7.06 5.10
CA LEU A 120 5.92 -6.67 3.81
C LEU A 120 7.03 -6.75 2.76
N MET A 121 6.77 -7.40 1.64
CA MET A 121 7.74 -7.46 0.56
C MET A 121 7.21 -6.91 -0.75
N HIS A 122 5.89 -6.76 -0.89
CA HIS A 122 5.28 -6.18 -2.09
C HIS A 122 3.96 -5.54 -1.73
N ARG A 123 3.72 -4.39 -2.29
CA ARG A 123 2.40 -3.76 -2.29
C ARG A 123 2.15 -3.16 -3.66
N HIS A 124 1.04 -3.51 -4.27
CA HIS A 124 0.56 -2.87 -5.49
C HIS A 124 -0.77 -2.20 -5.17
N ALA A 125 -0.85 -0.92 -5.41
CA ALA A 125 -2.07 -0.15 -5.23
C ALA A 125 -2.34 0.68 -6.48
N ASP A 126 -3.60 0.69 -6.93
CA ASP A 126 -4.04 1.57 -8.01
C ASP A 126 -5.49 2.00 -7.77
N PRO A 127 -5.96 3.07 -8.45
CA PRO A 127 -7.28 3.63 -8.18
C PRO A 127 -8.40 2.97 -8.98
N ILE A 128 -8.17 1.78 -9.55
CA ILE A 128 -9.17 1.12 -10.41
C ILE A 128 -10.10 0.29 -9.54
N THR A 129 -11.17 0.92 -9.06
CA THR A 129 -12.16 0.27 -8.19
C THR A 129 -13.52 0.10 -8.88
N ALA A 130 -13.60 0.45 -10.17
CA ALA A 130 -14.78 0.28 -11.01
C ALA A 130 -14.34 -0.14 -12.41
N PRO A 131 -15.24 -0.73 -13.22
CA PRO A 131 -14.87 -1.14 -14.60
C PRO A 131 -14.35 0.02 -15.43
N ARG A 132 -13.36 -0.27 -16.27
CA ARG A 132 -12.75 0.67 -17.19
C ARG A 132 -12.87 0.17 -18.62
N PRO A 133 -12.95 1.06 -19.63
CA PRO A 133 -12.96 0.62 -21.02
C PRO A 133 -11.63 -0.01 -21.41
N ALA A 134 -11.69 -0.92 -22.40
CA ALA A 134 -10.49 -1.65 -22.83
C ALA A 134 -9.36 -0.73 -23.28
N GLY A 135 -9.69 0.40 -23.89
CA GLY A 135 -8.70 1.38 -24.32
C GLY A 135 -7.89 2.02 -23.20
N SER A 136 -8.32 1.87 -21.94
CA SER A 136 -7.58 2.43 -20.81
C SER A 136 -6.20 1.80 -20.59
N VAL A 137 -5.93 0.62 -21.18
CA VAL A 137 -4.61 -0.02 -21.10
C VAL A 137 -3.66 0.41 -22.23
N VAL A 138 -4.14 1.18 -23.18
CA VAL A 138 -3.33 1.58 -24.33
C VAL A 138 -2.33 2.65 -23.89
N GLN A 139 -1.07 2.43 -24.24
CA GLN A 139 0.02 3.37 -23.99
C GLN A 139 -0.05 4.50 -25.02
N THR A 140 -0.07 5.74 -24.57
CA THR A 140 -0.13 6.92 -25.47
C THR A 140 1.20 7.65 -25.52
#